data_21db9b5d0a5ee86a6458cb2fae3ee094
#
_entry.id   21db9b5d0a5ee86a6458cb2fae3ee094
#
_cell.length_a   1.000
_cell.length_b   1.000
_cell.length_c   1.000
_cell.angle_alpha   90.00
_cell.angle_beta   90.00
_cell.angle_gamma   90.00
#
_symmetry.space_group_name_H-M   'P 1'
#
loop_
_entity.id
_entity.type
_entity.pdbx_description
1 polymer ?
#
loop_
_entity_poly.entity_id
_entity_poly.type
_entity_poly.pdbx_seq_one_letter_code
_entity_poly.pdbx_strand_id
1 'polypeptide(L)'
;IHSTLIKSAADLISLEFPDYQYLAARLAIFHLRKIAFGQYEPPHLLAHVQRLTEQCKYDAHLLRDYTPDEFEQLNQALVHERDLCFAYAAVKQLEGKYLVQDRVTKKVFESPQFLYMLVAMCLFAHYPVATRLSYVLRFYHAVSTFKISLPTPIMSGVRTPSRQFSSCVLIECGDSLDSINATASAIVKYVSQRAGIGINAGRIRATGSPIRNGEAQHTGCIPFYKHFQTAVKCCSQGGVRGGAATVFYPLWHLEVESLLVLKNNRGVEENRVRHM
;
A
#
# COMPACT_ATOMS: atom_id res chain seq x y z
N ILE A 1 -20.24 15.37 16.48
CA ILE A 1 -21.05 16.11 15.47
C ILE A 1 -20.57 15.76 14.05
N HIS A 2 -19.29 16.03 13.67
CA HIS A 2 -18.81 15.77 12.30
C HIS A 2 -18.99 14.32 11.85
N SER A 3 -18.60 13.35 12.69
CA SER A 3 -18.73 11.92 12.37
C SER A 3 -20.19 11.50 12.14
N THR A 4 -21.12 12.08 12.91
CA THR A 4 -22.55 11.80 12.77
C THR A 4 -23.08 12.35 11.44
N LEU A 5 -22.71 13.59 11.08
CA LEU A 5 -23.12 14.21 9.80
C LEU A 5 -22.58 13.41 8.61
N ILE A 6 -21.31 13.01 8.65
CA ILE A 6 -20.68 12.18 7.60
C ILE A 6 -21.44 10.85 7.46
N LYS A 7 -21.73 10.18 8.59
CA LYS A 7 -22.45 8.92 8.59
C LYS A 7 -23.87 9.09 8.04
N SER A 8 -24.62 10.09 8.50
CA SER A 8 -25.97 10.35 8.01
C SER A 8 -26.01 10.60 6.50
N ALA A 9 -25.04 11.37 5.96
CA ALA A 9 -24.94 11.57 4.52
C ALA A 9 -24.55 10.29 3.78
N ALA A 10 -23.64 9.47 4.35
CA ALA A 10 -23.22 8.20 3.75
C ALA A 10 -24.33 7.14 3.74
N ASP A 11 -25.17 7.10 4.76
CA ASP A 11 -26.29 6.16 4.87
C ASP A 11 -27.41 6.46 3.83
N LEU A 12 -27.43 7.66 3.25
CA LEU A 12 -28.37 8.06 2.19
C LEU A 12 -27.86 7.73 0.78
N ILE A 13 -26.63 7.23 0.62
CA ILE A 13 -26.11 6.84 -0.69
C ILE A 13 -26.88 5.63 -1.22
N SER A 14 -27.58 5.81 -2.35
CA SER A 14 -28.33 4.75 -3.00
C SER A 14 -28.31 4.92 -4.52
N LEU A 15 -28.91 3.99 -5.26
CA LEU A 15 -29.09 4.12 -6.71
C LEU A 15 -29.99 5.29 -7.07
N GLU A 16 -30.95 5.62 -6.21
CA GLU A 16 -31.90 6.73 -6.40
C GLU A 16 -31.24 8.07 -6.07
N PHE A 17 -30.32 8.10 -5.09
CA PHE A 17 -29.67 9.31 -4.62
C PHE A 17 -28.14 9.18 -4.62
N PRO A 18 -27.49 8.97 -5.79
CA PRO A 18 -26.06 8.72 -5.88
C PRO A 18 -25.19 9.92 -5.45
N ASP A 19 -25.75 11.15 -5.55
CA ASP A 19 -24.98 12.37 -5.26
C ASP A 19 -24.68 12.58 -3.78
N TYR A 20 -25.34 11.84 -2.88
CA TYR A 20 -24.97 11.85 -1.46
C TYR A 20 -23.54 11.34 -1.23
N GLN A 21 -22.96 10.57 -2.16
CA GLN A 21 -21.55 10.18 -2.10
C GLN A 21 -20.60 11.38 -2.12
N TYR A 22 -20.94 12.44 -2.87
CA TYR A 22 -20.14 13.66 -2.94
C TYR A 22 -20.39 14.55 -1.71
N LEU A 23 -21.60 14.61 -1.20
CA LEU A 23 -21.90 15.31 0.04
C LEU A 23 -21.14 14.70 1.22
N ALA A 24 -21.22 13.38 1.39
CA ALA A 24 -20.51 12.64 2.42
C ALA A 24 -18.98 12.83 2.29
N ALA A 25 -18.45 12.82 1.06
CA ALA A 25 -17.05 13.06 0.77
C ALA A 25 -16.59 14.46 1.19
N ARG A 26 -17.34 15.51 0.85
CA ARG A 26 -17.03 16.91 1.21
C ARG A 26 -17.01 17.09 2.72
N LEU A 27 -18.01 16.57 3.42
CA LEU A 27 -18.04 16.58 4.89
C LEU A 27 -16.83 15.84 5.49
N ALA A 28 -16.46 14.69 4.90
CA ALA A 28 -15.28 13.93 5.33
C ALA A 28 -13.97 14.70 5.08
N ILE A 29 -13.82 15.39 3.96
CA ILE A 29 -12.64 16.25 3.66
C ILE A 29 -12.53 17.40 4.66
N PHE A 30 -13.63 18.11 4.97
CA PHE A 30 -13.60 19.17 5.98
C PHE A 30 -13.19 18.63 7.36
N HIS A 31 -13.73 17.48 7.74
CA HIS A 31 -13.35 16.83 8.99
C HIS A 31 -11.87 16.40 8.99
N LEU A 32 -11.40 15.81 7.89
CA LEU A 32 -10.01 15.42 7.71
C LEU A 32 -9.06 16.63 7.84
N ARG A 33 -9.36 17.75 7.18
CA ARG A 33 -8.55 18.97 7.28
C ARG A 33 -8.52 19.49 8.72
N LYS A 34 -9.65 19.47 9.43
CA LYS A 34 -9.72 19.85 10.85
C LYS A 34 -8.83 18.97 11.74
N ILE A 35 -8.79 17.67 11.48
CA ILE A 35 -7.91 16.73 12.20
C ILE A 35 -6.44 16.97 11.84
N ALA A 36 -6.12 17.10 10.55
CA ALA A 36 -4.76 17.23 10.07
C ALA A 36 -4.09 18.55 10.43
N PHE A 37 -4.84 19.65 10.34
CA PHE A 37 -4.32 21.01 10.41
C PHE A 37 -4.81 21.80 11.64
N GLY A 38 -5.84 21.33 12.33
CA GLY A 38 -6.53 22.10 13.37
C GLY A 38 -7.50 23.17 12.83
N GLN A 39 -7.54 23.35 11.52
CA GLN A 39 -8.35 24.32 10.77
C GLN A 39 -8.86 23.72 9.47
N TYR A 40 -9.80 24.41 8.81
CA TYR A 40 -10.38 23.93 7.55
C TYR A 40 -9.49 24.26 6.34
N GLU A 41 -8.89 25.44 6.35
CA GLU A 41 -7.97 25.85 5.30
C GLU A 41 -6.60 25.16 5.49
N PRO A 42 -6.04 24.57 4.44
CA PRO A 42 -4.70 24.00 4.50
C PRO A 42 -3.64 25.08 4.81
N PRO A 43 -2.62 24.76 5.62
CA PRO A 43 -1.53 25.69 5.89
C PRO A 43 -0.61 25.83 4.67
N HIS A 44 0.31 26.80 4.72
CA HIS A 44 1.36 26.95 3.71
C HIS A 44 2.21 25.67 3.60
N LEU A 45 2.53 25.22 2.37
CA LEU A 45 3.20 23.96 2.09
C LEU A 45 4.54 23.81 2.82
N LEU A 46 5.41 24.84 2.78
CA LEU A 46 6.72 24.81 3.43
C LEU A 46 6.58 24.65 4.96
N ALA A 47 5.73 25.46 5.59
CA ALA A 47 5.52 25.37 7.04
C ALA A 47 4.98 24.01 7.47
N HIS A 48 4.10 23.43 6.65
CA HIS A 48 3.57 22.08 6.88
C HIS A 48 4.66 21.02 6.78
N VAL A 49 5.50 21.07 5.73
CA VAL A 49 6.59 20.11 5.53
C VAL A 49 7.63 20.23 6.63
N GLN A 50 8.03 21.45 7.04
CA GLN A 50 8.95 21.66 8.15
C GLN A 50 8.45 20.99 9.43
N ARG A 51 7.21 21.30 9.84
CA ARG A 51 6.60 20.72 11.04
C ARG A 51 6.56 19.20 11.03
N LEU A 52 6.22 18.57 9.91
CA LEU A 52 6.11 17.12 9.83
C LEU A 52 7.46 16.42 9.64
N THR A 53 8.45 17.11 9.11
CA THR A 53 9.83 16.62 9.07
C THR A 53 10.43 16.59 10.48
N GLU A 54 10.23 17.63 11.29
CA GLU A 54 10.63 17.65 12.71
C GLU A 54 9.99 16.50 13.51
N GLN A 55 8.75 16.11 13.17
CA GLN A 55 8.06 14.98 13.78
C GLN A 55 8.42 13.62 13.16
N CYS A 56 9.42 13.55 12.29
CA CYS A 56 9.83 12.33 11.57
C CYS A 56 8.68 11.65 10.79
N LYS A 57 7.66 12.41 10.37
CA LYS A 57 6.55 11.93 9.53
C LYS A 57 6.90 12.05 8.05
N TYR A 58 7.57 13.13 7.66
CA TYR A 58 8.13 13.32 6.33
C TYR A 58 9.64 13.13 6.33
N ASP A 59 10.17 12.80 5.18
CA ASP A 59 11.61 12.66 4.97
C ASP A 59 12.27 14.04 4.81
N ALA A 60 13.40 14.24 5.47
CA ALA A 60 14.14 15.49 5.46
C ALA A 60 14.68 15.88 4.07
N HIS A 61 14.77 14.92 3.12
CA HIS A 61 15.23 15.25 1.77
C HIS A 61 14.33 16.28 1.06
N LEU A 62 13.02 16.35 1.39
CA LEU A 62 12.11 17.36 0.85
C LEU A 62 12.61 18.79 1.11
N LEU A 63 13.10 19.06 2.32
CA LEU A 63 13.62 20.39 2.69
C LEU A 63 15.04 20.63 2.18
N ARG A 64 15.82 19.57 1.96
CA ARG A 64 17.18 19.66 1.43
C ARG A 64 17.20 19.89 -0.08
N ASP A 65 16.29 19.23 -0.79
CA ASP A 65 16.32 19.14 -2.25
C ASP A 65 15.61 20.33 -2.91
N TYR A 66 14.73 21.05 -2.20
CA TYR A 66 13.95 22.18 -2.70
C TYR A 66 14.22 23.46 -1.92
N THR A 67 14.33 24.58 -2.63
CA THR A 67 14.50 25.91 -2.03
C THR A 67 13.18 26.49 -1.50
N PRO A 68 13.20 27.48 -0.59
CA PRO A 68 12.00 28.18 -0.15
C PRO A 68 11.20 28.80 -1.30
N ASP A 69 11.88 29.36 -2.31
CA ASP A 69 11.22 29.96 -3.49
C ASP A 69 10.50 28.92 -4.35
N GLU A 70 11.07 27.71 -4.47
CA GLU A 70 10.40 26.60 -5.14
C GLU A 70 9.18 26.13 -4.35
N PHE A 71 9.26 26.07 -3.03
CA PHE A 71 8.12 25.78 -2.18
C PHE A 71 6.99 26.81 -2.34
N GLU A 72 7.32 28.09 -2.45
CA GLU A 72 6.34 29.15 -2.69
C GLU A 72 5.61 28.94 -4.03
N GLN A 73 6.36 28.68 -5.12
CA GLN A 73 5.77 28.40 -6.42
C GLN A 73 4.88 27.16 -6.41
N LEU A 74 5.29 26.11 -5.72
CA LEU A 74 4.51 24.88 -5.58
C LEU A 74 3.28 25.10 -4.70
N ASN A 75 3.38 25.92 -3.65
CA ASN A 75 2.25 26.27 -2.80
C ASN A 75 1.17 27.03 -3.58
N GLN A 76 1.58 27.99 -4.41
CA GLN A 76 0.66 28.75 -5.28
C GLN A 76 -0.02 27.89 -6.34
N ALA A 77 0.63 26.81 -6.78
CA ALA A 77 0.08 25.88 -7.76
C ALA A 77 -0.86 24.82 -7.18
N LEU A 78 -0.95 24.71 -5.85
CA LEU A 78 -1.88 23.79 -5.19
C LEU A 78 -3.34 24.21 -5.40
N VAL A 79 -4.16 23.28 -5.85
CA VAL A 79 -5.61 23.47 -6.06
C VAL A 79 -6.36 22.62 -5.04
N HIS A 80 -6.55 23.14 -3.85
CA HIS A 80 -7.17 22.43 -2.72
C HIS A 80 -8.63 22.06 -2.94
N GLU A 81 -9.34 22.77 -3.84
CA GLU A 81 -10.72 22.52 -4.23
C GLU A 81 -10.90 21.16 -4.91
N ARG A 82 -9.84 20.61 -5.51
CA ARG A 82 -9.87 19.25 -6.10
C ARG A 82 -10.15 18.17 -5.07
N ASP A 83 -9.88 18.40 -3.78
CA ASP A 83 -10.28 17.50 -2.71
C ASP A 83 -11.80 17.32 -2.61
N LEU A 84 -12.58 18.28 -3.09
CA LEU A 84 -14.04 18.26 -3.05
C LEU A 84 -14.68 17.48 -4.20
N CYS A 85 -13.86 16.99 -5.15
CA CYS A 85 -14.29 16.19 -6.29
C CYS A 85 -14.29 14.66 -6.01
N PHE A 86 -13.79 14.22 -4.86
CA PHE A 86 -13.76 12.81 -4.49
C PHE A 86 -15.15 12.28 -4.18
N ALA A 87 -15.38 11.00 -4.50
CA ALA A 87 -16.44 10.20 -3.93
C ALA A 87 -16.09 9.75 -2.49
N TYR A 88 -17.09 9.47 -1.66
CA TYR A 88 -16.89 9.11 -0.25
C TYR A 88 -15.95 7.89 -0.06
N ALA A 89 -16.12 6.85 -0.86
CA ALA A 89 -15.26 5.66 -0.81
C ALA A 89 -13.78 6.00 -1.08
N ALA A 90 -13.51 6.94 -2.01
CA ALA A 90 -12.15 7.38 -2.31
C ALA A 90 -11.53 8.15 -1.12
N VAL A 91 -12.28 9.04 -0.48
CA VAL A 91 -11.80 9.75 0.73
C VAL A 91 -11.49 8.76 1.85
N LYS A 92 -12.37 7.78 2.10
CA LYS A 92 -12.14 6.75 3.12
C LYS A 92 -10.93 5.87 2.80
N GLN A 93 -10.69 5.59 1.52
CA GLN A 93 -9.51 4.84 1.10
C GLN A 93 -8.21 5.64 1.26
N LEU A 94 -8.23 6.94 0.93
CA LEU A 94 -7.09 7.83 1.16
C LEU A 94 -6.76 7.93 2.65
N GLU A 95 -7.76 8.22 3.48
CA GLU A 95 -7.64 8.31 4.93
C GLU A 95 -7.11 7.00 5.54
N GLY A 96 -7.66 5.86 5.14
CA GLY A 96 -7.32 4.56 5.71
C GLY A 96 -5.97 3.98 5.29
N LYS A 97 -5.45 4.36 4.10
CA LYS A 97 -4.29 3.66 3.50
C LYS A 97 -3.14 4.55 3.07
N TYR A 98 -3.41 5.76 2.57
CA TYR A 98 -2.43 6.52 1.80
C TYR A 98 -1.92 7.78 2.48
N LEU A 99 -2.79 8.50 3.18
CA LEU A 99 -2.39 9.70 3.91
C LEU A 99 -1.45 9.34 5.07
N VAL A 100 -0.45 10.19 5.28
CA VAL A 100 0.45 10.04 6.42
C VAL A 100 -0.33 10.20 7.72
N GLN A 101 -0.23 9.22 8.59
CA GLN A 101 -0.99 9.15 9.83
C GLN A 101 -0.18 8.51 10.97
N ASP A 102 -0.56 8.80 12.18
CA ASP A 102 -0.15 8.04 13.34
C ASP A 102 -0.86 6.67 13.34
N ARG A 103 -0.09 5.61 13.44
CA ARG A 103 -0.63 4.24 13.30
C ARG A 103 -1.43 3.77 14.52
N VAL A 104 -1.16 4.35 15.68
CA VAL A 104 -1.85 4.01 16.94
C VAL A 104 -3.14 4.82 17.07
N THR A 105 -3.01 6.16 17.01
CA THR A 105 -4.14 7.08 17.20
C THR A 105 -5.01 7.26 15.97
N LYS A 106 -4.53 6.81 14.80
CA LYS A 106 -5.16 7.01 13.47
C LYS A 106 -5.30 8.49 13.07
N LYS A 107 -4.62 9.40 13.77
CA LYS A 107 -4.61 10.80 13.41
C LYS A 107 -3.91 11.00 12.06
N VAL A 108 -4.60 11.60 11.11
CA VAL A 108 -4.08 11.97 9.80
C VAL A 108 -3.36 13.32 9.91
N PHE A 109 -2.30 13.52 9.12
CA PHE A 109 -1.47 14.72 9.16
C PHE A 109 -1.49 15.56 7.89
N GLU A 110 -2.11 15.10 6.82
CA GLU A 110 -2.11 15.79 5.51
C GLU A 110 -3.44 15.64 4.77
N SER A 111 -3.63 16.47 3.74
CA SER A 111 -4.75 16.38 2.80
C SER A 111 -4.33 15.67 1.50
N PRO A 112 -5.30 15.23 0.65
CA PRO A 112 -4.97 14.59 -0.62
C PRO A 112 -4.12 15.46 -1.55
N GLN A 113 -4.35 16.78 -1.61
CA GLN A 113 -3.55 17.64 -2.49
C GLN A 113 -2.10 17.75 -2.02
N PHE A 114 -1.85 17.78 -0.71
CA PHE A 114 -0.48 17.72 -0.18
C PHE A 114 0.18 16.37 -0.50
N LEU A 115 -0.55 15.25 -0.34
CA LEU A 115 -0.06 13.94 -0.76
C LEU A 115 0.42 13.97 -2.21
N TYR A 116 -0.41 14.41 -3.14
CA TYR A 116 -0.08 14.41 -4.57
C TYR A 116 1.09 15.32 -4.91
N MET A 117 1.13 16.53 -4.34
CA MET A 117 2.23 17.47 -4.56
C MET A 117 3.56 16.91 -4.02
N LEU A 118 3.56 16.39 -2.79
CA LEU A 118 4.77 15.86 -2.18
C LEU A 118 5.27 14.59 -2.86
N VAL A 119 4.37 13.74 -3.38
CA VAL A 119 4.77 12.61 -4.23
C VAL A 119 5.46 13.11 -5.50
N ALA A 120 4.88 14.11 -6.17
CA ALA A 120 5.50 14.70 -7.35
C ALA A 120 6.88 15.28 -7.05
N MET A 121 7.03 16.04 -5.97
CA MET A 121 8.32 16.56 -5.53
C MET A 121 9.36 15.45 -5.33
N CYS A 122 9.01 14.38 -4.63
CA CYS A 122 9.93 13.27 -4.40
C CYS A 122 10.38 12.57 -5.68
N LEU A 123 9.47 12.38 -6.63
CA LEU A 123 9.78 11.66 -7.88
C LEU A 123 10.70 12.47 -8.80
N PHE A 124 10.63 13.79 -8.79
CA PHE A 124 11.39 14.67 -9.66
C PHE A 124 12.51 15.44 -8.94
N ALA A 125 12.80 15.12 -7.67
CA ALA A 125 13.83 15.81 -6.87
C ALA A 125 15.21 15.83 -7.54
N HIS A 126 15.57 14.76 -8.24
CA HIS A 126 16.89 14.61 -8.90
C HIS A 126 16.94 15.16 -10.33
N TYR A 127 15.86 15.74 -10.83
CA TYR A 127 15.87 16.39 -12.14
C TYR A 127 16.62 17.71 -12.07
N PRO A 128 17.16 18.24 -13.22
CA PRO A 128 17.83 19.52 -13.23
C PRO A 128 16.96 20.64 -12.66
N VAL A 129 17.53 21.45 -11.77
CA VAL A 129 16.82 22.52 -11.06
C VAL A 129 16.00 23.43 -11.99
N ALA A 130 16.57 23.76 -13.16
CA ALA A 130 15.90 24.62 -14.14
C ALA A 130 14.60 24.04 -14.72
N THR A 131 14.39 22.73 -14.64
CA THR A 131 13.25 22.05 -15.29
C THR A 131 12.37 21.27 -14.32
N ARG A 132 12.88 20.90 -13.15
CA ARG A 132 12.19 19.98 -12.25
C ARG A 132 10.80 20.45 -11.83
N LEU A 133 10.61 21.75 -11.59
CA LEU A 133 9.30 22.29 -11.22
C LEU A 133 8.25 22.07 -12.29
N SER A 134 8.62 22.19 -13.58
CA SER A 134 7.68 21.93 -14.66
C SER A 134 7.20 20.48 -14.69
N TYR A 135 8.09 19.51 -14.38
CA TYR A 135 7.73 18.10 -14.26
C TYR A 135 6.86 17.85 -13.02
N VAL A 136 7.22 18.43 -11.88
CA VAL A 136 6.44 18.34 -10.64
C VAL A 136 5.01 18.83 -10.88
N LEU A 137 4.84 20.00 -11.45
CA LEU A 137 3.53 20.61 -11.71
C LEU A 137 2.69 19.81 -12.72
N ARG A 138 3.30 19.34 -13.80
CA ARG A 138 2.63 18.48 -14.78
C ARG A 138 2.16 17.17 -14.16
N PHE A 139 3.01 16.54 -13.36
CA PHE A 139 2.68 15.29 -12.68
C PHE A 139 1.60 15.49 -11.63
N TYR A 140 1.74 16.52 -10.78
CA TYR A 140 0.71 16.91 -9.82
C TYR A 140 -0.65 17.13 -10.51
N HIS A 141 -0.67 17.87 -11.60
CA HIS A 141 -1.90 18.08 -12.38
C HIS A 141 -2.49 16.75 -12.84
N ALA A 142 -1.69 15.87 -13.42
CA ALA A 142 -2.17 14.60 -13.95
C ALA A 142 -2.74 13.67 -12.85
N VAL A 143 -2.08 13.59 -11.67
CA VAL A 143 -2.56 12.76 -10.56
C VAL A 143 -3.80 13.39 -9.92
N SER A 144 -3.77 14.68 -9.63
CA SER A 144 -4.85 15.38 -8.90
C SER A 144 -6.12 15.57 -9.73
N THR A 145 -6.04 15.37 -11.06
CA THR A 145 -7.18 15.34 -11.99
C THR A 145 -7.53 13.92 -12.45
N PHE A 146 -7.02 12.89 -11.76
CA PHE A 146 -7.31 11.46 -11.99
C PHE A 146 -6.94 10.92 -13.37
N LYS A 147 -6.01 11.57 -14.09
CA LYS A 147 -5.52 11.09 -15.40
C LYS A 147 -4.59 9.89 -15.26
N ILE A 148 -3.90 9.79 -14.13
CA ILE A 148 -3.03 8.65 -13.77
C ILE A 148 -3.30 8.21 -12.32
N SER A 149 -3.12 6.93 -12.05
CA SER A 149 -3.13 6.34 -10.71
C SER A 149 -1.73 5.91 -10.31
N LEU A 150 -1.48 5.83 -9.02
CA LEU A 150 -0.17 5.49 -8.47
C LEU A 150 -0.23 4.21 -7.65
N PRO A 151 0.84 3.40 -7.64
CA PRO A 151 0.90 2.19 -6.82
C PRO A 151 0.92 2.55 -5.33
N THR A 152 0.35 1.65 -4.53
CA THR A 152 0.21 1.82 -3.08
C THR A 152 1.49 2.26 -2.36
N PRO A 153 2.69 1.67 -2.60
CA PRO A 153 3.90 2.07 -1.89
C PRO A 153 4.35 3.50 -2.20
N ILE A 154 4.13 3.98 -3.43
CA ILE A 154 4.43 5.36 -3.81
C ILE A 154 3.49 6.31 -3.07
N MET A 155 2.17 6.08 -3.16
CA MET A 155 1.18 6.93 -2.50
C MET A 155 1.34 6.99 -0.98
N SER A 156 1.68 5.87 -0.35
CA SER A 156 1.76 5.81 1.11
C SER A 156 3.14 6.10 1.68
N GLY A 157 4.22 6.04 0.87
CA GLY A 157 5.57 5.95 1.40
C GLY A 157 6.62 6.93 0.88
N VAL A 158 6.56 7.39 -0.38
CA VAL A 158 7.71 8.05 -1.02
C VAL A 158 8.17 9.33 -0.32
N ARG A 159 7.25 10.08 0.30
CA ARG A 159 7.55 11.30 1.06
C ARG A 159 7.89 11.05 2.54
N THR A 160 7.91 9.79 2.96
CA THR A 160 8.20 9.35 4.33
C THR A 160 9.60 8.71 4.38
N PRO A 161 10.14 8.38 5.56
CA PRO A 161 11.40 7.64 5.68
C PRO A 161 11.41 6.23 5.07
N SER A 162 10.32 5.76 4.50
CA SER A 162 10.24 4.45 3.80
C SER A 162 11.18 4.40 2.59
N ARG A 163 11.78 3.23 2.34
CA ARG A 163 12.70 3.03 1.20
C ARG A 163 12.32 1.85 0.32
N GLN A 164 11.24 1.14 0.64
CA GLN A 164 10.73 0.04 -0.16
C GLN A 164 9.46 0.48 -0.91
N PHE A 165 9.52 0.50 -2.25
CA PHE A 165 8.46 1.01 -3.12
C PHE A 165 7.92 -0.03 -4.11
N SER A 166 8.44 -1.27 -4.11
CA SER A 166 7.89 -2.35 -4.91
C SER A 166 6.55 -2.80 -4.34
N SER A 167 5.50 -2.74 -5.17
CA SER A 167 4.16 -3.18 -4.77
C SER A 167 4.07 -4.70 -4.63
N CYS A 168 4.75 -5.42 -5.53
CA CYS A 168 4.77 -6.87 -5.59
C CYS A 168 6.20 -7.38 -5.78
N VAL A 169 6.51 -8.51 -5.17
CA VAL A 169 7.80 -9.21 -5.28
C VAL A 169 7.53 -10.65 -5.65
N LEU A 170 8.24 -11.14 -6.68
CA LEU A 170 8.21 -12.53 -7.09
C LEU A 170 9.41 -13.26 -6.50
N ILE A 171 9.16 -14.42 -5.91
CA ILE A 171 10.19 -15.26 -5.27
C ILE A 171 10.18 -16.62 -5.94
N GLU A 172 11.32 -17.04 -6.45
CA GLU A 172 11.56 -18.39 -6.96
C GLU A 172 12.00 -19.29 -5.80
N CYS A 173 11.25 -20.35 -5.52
CA CYS A 173 11.56 -21.32 -4.49
C CYS A 173 12.10 -22.60 -5.10
N GLY A 174 13.33 -22.97 -4.76
CA GLY A 174 13.92 -24.27 -5.12
C GLY A 174 13.45 -25.39 -4.20
N ASP A 175 13.89 -26.61 -4.50
CA ASP A 175 13.48 -27.85 -3.83
C ASP A 175 14.32 -28.21 -2.58
N SER A 176 15.35 -27.43 -2.23
CA SER A 176 16.14 -27.66 -1.02
C SER A 176 15.54 -26.98 0.21
N LEU A 177 15.77 -27.54 1.40
CA LEU A 177 15.36 -26.92 2.66
C LEU A 177 15.93 -25.51 2.84
N ASP A 178 17.17 -25.27 2.39
CA ASP A 178 17.78 -23.94 2.43
C ASP A 178 17.02 -22.94 1.57
N SER A 179 16.63 -23.31 0.35
CA SER A 179 15.83 -22.47 -0.53
C SER A 179 14.43 -22.21 0.04
N ILE A 180 13.79 -23.22 0.61
CA ILE A 180 12.47 -23.10 1.24
C ILE A 180 12.54 -22.15 2.45
N ASN A 181 13.53 -22.30 3.31
CA ASN A 181 13.73 -21.43 4.46
C ASN A 181 14.09 -19.99 4.06
N ALA A 182 14.96 -19.82 3.04
CA ALA A 182 15.28 -18.51 2.48
C ALA A 182 14.03 -17.83 1.91
N THR A 183 13.16 -18.59 1.21
CA THR A 183 11.87 -18.11 0.70
C THR A 183 10.97 -17.63 1.84
N ALA A 184 10.80 -18.41 2.91
CA ALA A 184 9.99 -18.01 4.05
C ALA A 184 10.54 -16.73 4.73
N SER A 185 11.85 -16.64 4.89
CA SER A 185 12.51 -15.44 5.43
C SER A 185 12.31 -14.21 4.54
N ALA A 186 12.41 -14.36 3.23
CA ALA A 186 12.17 -13.29 2.27
C ALA A 186 10.70 -12.82 2.31
N ILE A 187 9.73 -13.75 2.38
CA ILE A 187 8.31 -13.46 2.52
C ILE A 187 8.07 -12.53 3.72
N VAL A 188 8.56 -12.91 4.91
CA VAL A 188 8.39 -12.11 6.13
C VAL A 188 8.94 -10.70 5.97
N LYS A 189 10.16 -10.57 5.43
CA LYS A 189 10.82 -9.27 5.22
C LYS A 189 10.04 -8.37 4.26
N TYR A 190 9.63 -8.88 3.11
CA TYR A 190 8.92 -8.08 2.11
C TYR A 190 7.49 -7.75 2.54
N VAL A 191 6.77 -8.68 3.18
CA VAL A 191 5.42 -8.41 3.71
C VAL A 191 5.48 -7.30 4.76
N SER A 192 6.45 -7.33 5.69
CA SER A 192 6.60 -6.29 6.71
C SER A 192 6.84 -4.91 6.09
N GLN A 193 7.42 -4.85 4.88
CA GLN A 193 7.68 -3.64 4.11
C GLN A 193 6.60 -3.33 3.05
N ARG A 194 5.39 -3.85 3.19
CA ARG A 194 4.19 -3.54 2.39
C ARG A 194 4.13 -4.16 0.99
N ALA A 195 4.97 -5.13 0.66
CA ALA A 195 4.90 -5.83 -0.62
C ALA A 195 3.87 -6.97 -0.60
N GLY A 196 3.15 -7.16 -1.71
CA GLY A 196 2.48 -8.42 -2.02
C GLY A 196 3.49 -9.43 -2.55
N ILE A 197 3.24 -10.72 -2.35
CA ILE A 197 4.20 -11.78 -2.69
C ILE A 197 3.61 -12.73 -3.74
N GLY A 198 4.37 -13.00 -4.78
CA GLY A 198 4.16 -14.15 -5.67
C GLY A 198 5.26 -15.18 -5.44
N ILE A 199 4.91 -16.43 -5.24
CA ILE A 199 5.87 -17.51 -4.95
C ILE A 199 5.76 -18.54 -6.04
N ASN A 200 6.81 -18.76 -6.83
CA ASN A 200 6.90 -19.94 -7.67
C ASN A 200 7.47 -21.10 -6.84
N ALA A 201 6.61 -21.96 -6.34
CA ALA A 201 6.94 -23.10 -5.50
C ALA A 201 6.73 -24.45 -6.20
N GLY A 202 6.55 -24.43 -7.51
CA GLY A 202 6.30 -25.63 -8.31
C GLY A 202 7.48 -26.57 -8.49
N ARG A 203 8.67 -26.19 -8.00
CA ARG A 203 9.86 -27.06 -7.98
C ARG A 203 9.93 -27.97 -6.76
N ILE A 204 9.17 -27.69 -5.71
CA ILE A 204 9.14 -28.54 -4.52
C ILE A 204 8.56 -29.90 -4.92
N ARG A 205 9.30 -30.97 -4.68
CA ARG A 205 8.93 -32.31 -5.08
C ARG A 205 7.68 -32.83 -4.36
N ALA A 206 6.99 -33.77 -5.02
CA ALA A 206 5.76 -34.34 -4.50
C ALA A 206 5.97 -35.33 -3.36
N THR A 207 4.89 -35.63 -2.64
CA THR A 207 4.83 -36.71 -1.64
C THR A 207 5.34 -38.01 -2.19
N GLY A 208 6.12 -38.76 -1.40
CA GLY A 208 6.70 -40.04 -1.77
C GLY A 208 7.96 -39.94 -2.64
N SER A 209 8.36 -38.76 -3.09
CA SER A 209 9.61 -38.58 -3.82
C SER A 209 10.81 -38.98 -2.94
N PRO A 210 11.82 -39.71 -3.48
CA PRO A 210 12.94 -40.14 -2.68
C PRO A 210 13.83 -39.00 -2.23
N ILE A 211 14.26 -39.04 -0.96
CA ILE A 211 15.25 -38.13 -0.36
C ILE A 211 16.37 -38.98 0.28
N ARG A 212 17.54 -38.37 0.50
CA ARG A 212 18.71 -39.04 1.10
C ARG A 212 19.06 -40.36 0.39
N ASN A 213 19.16 -40.32 -0.93
CA ASN A 213 19.44 -41.52 -1.76
C ASN A 213 18.43 -42.68 -1.56
N GLY A 214 17.18 -42.34 -1.21
CA GLY A 214 16.12 -43.35 -1.04
C GLY A 214 15.89 -43.82 0.40
N GLU A 215 16.67 -43.34 1.38
CA GLU A 215 16.49 -43.68 2.80
C GLU A 215 15.16 -43.17 3.38
N ALA A 216 14.60 -42.08 2.80
CA ALA A 216 13.35 -41.47 3.26
C ALA A 216 12.53 -40.97 2.08
N GLN A 217 11.26 -40.68 2.35
CA GLN A 217 10.33 -40.12 1.38
C GLN A 217 9.96 -38.69 1.76
N HIS A 218 9.78 -37.84 0.75
CA HIS A 218 9.36 -36.44 0.90
C HIS A 218 7.88 -36.35 1.32
N THR A 219 7.57 -35.38 2.16
CA THR A 219 6.20 -35.17 2.69
C THR A 219 5.28 -34.41 1.74
N GLY A 220 5.79 -34.00 0.58
CA GLY A 220 5.05 -33.22 -0.41
C GLY A 220 5.17 -31.72 -0.28
N CYS A 221 4.54 -30.99 -1.19
CA CYS A 221 4.62 -29.53 -1.23
C CYS A 221 3.63 -28.82 -0.29
N ILE A 222 2.49 -29.45 0.07
CA ILE A 222 1.43 -28.84 0.88
C ILE A 222 1.92 -28.36 2.26
N PRO A 223 2.72 -29.13 3.04
CA PRO A 223 3.27 -28.67 4.31
C PRO A 223 4.09 -27.37 4.16
N PHE A 224 4.87 -27.24 3.09
CA PHE A 224 5.65 -26.04 2.82
C PHE A 224 4.79 -24.86 2.38
N TYR A 225 3.71 -25.08 1.64
CA TYR A 225 2.74 -24.02 1.33
C TYR A 225 2.04 -23.51 2.60
N LYS A 226 1.73 -24.37 3.55
CA LYS A 226 1.24 -23.98 4.88
C LYS A 226 2.28 -23.15 5.64
N HIS A 227 3.56 -23.54 5.57
CA HIS A 227 4.66 -22.77 6.15
C HIS A 227 4.75 -21.37 5.53
N PHE A 228 4.69 -21.25 4.20
CA PHE A 228 4.65 -19.96 3.52
C PHE A 228 3.41 -19.12 3.89
N GLN A 229 2.23 -19.75 4.00
CA GLN A 229 1.03 -19.06 4.48
C GLN A 229 1.24 -18.48 5.88
N THR A 230 1.87 -19.20 6.77
CA THR A 230 2.18 -18.71 8.11
C THR A 230 3.17 -17.54 8.05
N ALA A 231 4.21 -17.64 7.23
CA ALA A 231 5.18 -16.57 7.01
C ALA A 231 4.50 -15.28 6.46
N VAL A 232 3.53 -15.43 5.55
CA VAL A 232 2.74 -14.29 5.03
C VAL A 232 1.88 -13.63 6.12
N LYS A 233 1.34 -14.44 7.04
CA LYS A 233 0.41 -13.96 8.08
C LYS A 233 1.08 -13.37 9.30
N CYS A 234 2.33 -13.73 9.61
CA CYS A 234 3.00 -13.29 10.82
C CYS A 234 3.30 -11.78 10.84
N CYS A 235 3.24 -11.11 9.67
CA CYS A 235 3.44 -9.67 9.56
C CYS A 235 2.25 -8.99 8.89
N SER A 236 1.99 -7.74 9.28
CA SER A 236 1.08 -6.86 8.56
C SER A 236 1.86 -5.94 7.61
N GLN A 237 1.27 -5.59 6.48
CA GLN A 237 1.82 -4.62 5.53
C GLN A 237 1.82 -3.20 6.15
N GLY A 238 2.87 -2.89 6.90
CA GLY A 238 3.03 -1.59 7.56
C GLY A 238 1.93 -1.25 8.59
N GLY A 239 1.34 -2.27 9.24
CA GLY A 239 0.28 -2.09 10.24
C GLY A 239 -1.10 -1.75 9.67
N VAL A 240 -1.30 -1.81 8.35
CA VAL A 240 -2.55 -1.36 7.69
C VAL A 240 -3.28 -2.51 7.00
N ARG A 241 -2.56 -3.42 6.36
CA ARG A 241 -3.11 -4.57 5.61
C ARG A 241 -2.48 -5.85 6.10
N GLY A 242 -3.26 -6.93 6.14
CA GLY A 242 -2.71 -8.27 6.29
C GLY A 242 -1.80 -8.62 5.10
N GLY A 243 -0.82 -9.48 5.32
CA GLY A 243 -0.01 -10.03 4.25
C GLY A 243 -0.88 -10.80 3.25
N ALA A 244 -0.51 -10.73 1.96
CA ALA A 244 -1.15 -11.47 0.89
C ALA A 244 -0.09 -12.07 -0.03
N ALA A 245 -0.30 -13.30 -0.45
CA ALA A 245 0.57 -14.00 -1.40
C ALA A 245 -0.24 -14.82 -2.39
N THR A 246 0.40 -15.13 -3.52
CA THR A 246 -0.08 -16.09 -4.51
C THR A 246 0.99 -17.15 -4.72
N VAL A 247 0.61 -18.42 -4.74
CA VAL A 247 1.51 -19.52 -5.06
C VAL A 247 1.26 -19.98 -6.49
N PHE A 248 2.34 -20.12 -7.23
CA PHE A 248 2.34 -20.67 -8.59
C PHE A 248 2.91 -22.08 -8.56
N TYR A 249 2.27 -23.00 -9.27
CA TYR A 249 2.69 -24.37 -9.48
C TYR A 249 2.26 -24.86 -10.87
N PRO A 250 2.99 -25.76 -11.51
CA PRO A 250 2.64 -26.26 -12.82
C PRO A 250 1.47 -27.26 -12.76
N LEU A 251 0.65 -27.30 -13.80
CA LEU A 251 -0.47 -28.25 -13.90
C LEU A 251 -0.03 -29.71 -14.00
N TRP A 252 1.22 -29.96 -14.36
CA TRP A 252 1.83 -31.32 -14.39
C TRP A 252 2.51 -31.72 -13.08
N HIS A 253 2.35 -30.91 -12.00
CA HIS A 253 2.85 -31.32 -10.70
C HIS A 253 2.13 -32.58 -10.21
N LEU A 254 2.87 -33.53 -9.64
CA LEU A 254 2.30 -34.84 -9.24
C LEU A 254 1.22 -34.73 -8.15
N GLU A 255 1.19 -33.63 -7.38
CA GLU A 255 0.14 -33.35 -6.39
C GLU A 255 -0.93 -32.37 -6.90
N VAL A 256 -1.05 -32.14 -8.21
CA VAL A 256 -1.92 -31.09 -8.76
C VAL A 256 -3.39 -31.22 -8.32
N GLU A 257 -3.92 -32.43 -8.24
CA GLU A 257 -5.31 -32.67 -7.80
C GLU A 257 -5.54 -32.15 -6.37
N SER A 258 -4.59 -32.41 -5.46
CA SER A 258 -4.63 -31.90 -4.08
C SER A 258 -4.45 -30.37 -4.02
N LEU A 259 -3.59 -29.81 -4.89
CA LEU A 259 -3.34 -28.38 -4.97
C LEU A 259 -4.55 -27.59 -5.46
N LEU A 260 -5.30 -28.11 -6.42
CA LEU A 260 -6.51 -27.47 -6.95
C LEU A 260 -7.63 -27.31 -5.92
N VAL A 261 -7.62 -28.10 -4.86
CA VAL A 261 -8.66 -28.08 -3.83
C VAL A 261 -8.23 -27.40 -2.51
N LEU A 262 -7.00 -26.86 -2.43
CA LEU A 262 -6.47 -26.24 -1.20
C LEU A 262 -7.30 -25.07 -0.66
N LYS A 263 -8.00 -24.35 -1.51
CA LYS A 263 -8.78 -23.15 -1.12
C LYS A 263 -10.28 -23.39 -1.01
N ASN A 264 -10.79 -24.50 -1.53
CA ASN A 264 -12.22 -24.80 -1.53
C ASN A 264 -12.57 -25.86 -0.47
N ASN A 265 -13.86 -26.22 -0.37
CA ASN A 265 -14.35 -27.16 0.63
C ASN A 265 -14.29 -28.63 0.16
N ARG A 266 -13.68 -28.92 -1.00
CA ARG A 266 -13.60 -30.29 -1.55
C ARG A 266 -12.38 -31.07 -1.06
N GLY A 267 -11.33 -30.36 -0.60
CA GLY A 267 -10.13 -30.98 -0.05
C GLY A 267 -10.22 -31.25 1.46
N VAL A 268 -9.21 -31.92 1.97
CA VAL A 268 -9.03 -32.20 3.40
C VAL A 268 -8.84 -30.87 4.14
N GLU A 269 -9.63 -30.64 5.21
CA GLU A 269 -9.61 -29.36 5.93
C GLU A 269 -8.24 -29.02 6.51
N GLU A 270 -7.54 -29.99 7.02
CA GLU A 270 -6.20 -29.85 7.59
C GLU A 270 -5.20 -29.28 6.56
N ASN A 271 -5.35 -29.63 5.28
CA ASN A 271 -4.47 -29.19 4.20
C ASN A 271 -4.81 -27.80 3.65
N ARG A 272 -5.88 -27.15 4.09
CA ARG A 272 -6.35 -25.89 3.51
C ARG A 272 -5.35 -24.75 3.66
N VAL A 273 -5.12 -24.06 2.54
CA VAL A 273 -4.30 -22.86 2.43
C VAL A 273 -5.19 -21.72 1.92
N ARG A 274 -5.92 -21.05 2.82
CA ARG A 274 -6.98 -20.08 2.45
C ARG A 274 -6.49 -18.67 2.15
N HIS A 275 -5.26 -18.35 2.56
CA HIS A 275 -4.76 -16.97 2.53
C HIS A 275 -3.60 -16.77 1.53
N MET A 276 -3.42 -17.71 0.62
CA MET A 276 -2.46 -17.62 -0.46
C MET A 276 -3.14 -17.84 -1.79
#